data_0b04a3efa7fd97b392e1e3011b28ea29
#
_entry.id   0b04a3efa7fd97b392e1e3011b28ea29
#
_cell.length_a   1.000
_cell.length_b   1.000
_cell.length_c   1.000
_cell.angle_alpha   90.00
_cell.angle_beta   90.00
_cell.angle_gamma   90.00
#
_symmetry.space_group_name_H-M   'P 1'
#
loop_
_entity.id
_entity.type
_entity.pdbx_description
1 polymer ?
#
loop_
_entity_poly.entity_id
_entity_poly.type
_entity_poly.pdbx_seq_one_letter_code
_entity_poly.pdbx_strand_id
1 'polypeptide(L)'
;MDIQRINTYNDNQFSKAVLLQHGCFLVDGKPYEVEIISDYEAIIRGENQAVYAAVIGEFRFYTPHITQFYDKDGKKVMEYPRLSLLTLRLEQIQPSQFYVDEDKINAISAFIHKPQDIIIQVFPDKERYISLDGHTRLYYAFLKGWDCVRAIVETSDDWIYKIVDEAQKRGIYTPKEMTLVSHDEYEIKWNRFCDDFFACDGVE
;
A
#
# COMPACT_ATOMS: atom_id res chain seq x y z
N MET A 1 7.85 -5.66 22.96
CA MET A 1 6.89 -4.77 22.31
C MET A 1 6.44 -5.48 21.05
N ASP A 2 5.20 -5.90 21.05
CA ASP A 2 4.54 -6.54 19.90
C ASP A 2 3.71 -5.49 19.17
N ILE A 3 3.91 -5.32 17.85
CA ILE A 3 3.17 -4.39 17.03
C ILE A 3 2.48 -5.19 15.93
N GLN A 4 1.15 -5.20 15.96
CA GLN A 4 0.33 -5.87 14.98
C GLN A 4 -0.47 -4.86 14.17
N ARG A 5 -0.32 -4.85 12.84
CA ARG A 5 -1.16 -4.07 11.93
C ARG A 5 -2.52 -4.71 11.78
N ILE A 6 -3.57 -3.91 11.83
CA ILE A 6 -4.96 -4.36 11.64
C ILE A 6 -5.34 -4.20 10.17
N ASN A 7 -5.67 -5.32 9.53
CA ASN A 7 -6.00 -5.38 8.11
C ASN A 7 -7.50 -5.58 7.84
N THR A 8 -8.35 -5.57 8.88
CA THR A 8 -9.80 -5.61 8.71
C THR A 8 -10.37 -4.21 8.51
N TYR A 9 -11.53 -4.13 7.83
CA TYR A 9 -12.28 -2.88 7.64
C TYR A 9 -13.38 -2.69 8.67
N ASN A 10 -13.52 -3.58 9.63
CA ASN A 10 -14.63 -3.59 10.58
C ASN A 10 -14.15 -3.98 11.98
N ASP A 11 -13.53 -3.02 12.67
CA ASP A 11 -13.10 -3.14 14.07
C ASP A 11 -13.55 -1.88 14.83
N ASN A 12 -14.32 -2.07 15.90
CA ASN A 12 -14.91 -0.99 16.67
C ASN A 12 -13.93 -0.28 17.63
N GLN A 13 -12.71 -0.77 17.76
CA GLN A 13 -11.64 -0.11 18.53
C GLN A 13 -11.05 1.08 17.78
N PHE A 14 -11.29 1.19 16.46
CA PHE A 14 -10.66 2.15 15.58
C PHE A 14 -11.68 3.00 14.83
N SER A 15 -11.25 4.20 14.42
CA SER A 15 -12.06 5.04 13.57
C SER A 15 -12.18 4.44 12.15
N LYS A 16 -13.38 4.52 11.58
CA LYS A 16 -13.67 3.97 10.25
C LYS A 16 -12.74 4.53 9.16
N ALA A 17 -12.44 5.82 9.24
CA ALA A 17 -11.57 6.49 8.26
C ALA A 17 -10.15 5.90 8.26
N VAL A 18 -9.59 5.65 9.45
CA VAL A 18 -8.22 5.12 9.59
C VAL A 18 -8.15 3.62 9.24
N LEU A 19 -9.22 2.85 9.56
CA LEU A 19 -9.34 1.46 9.08
C LEU A 19 -9.26 1.38 7.55
N LEU A 20 -9.97 2.26 6.85
CA LEU A 20 -9.96 2.30 5.37
C LEU A 20 -8.59 2.70 4.80
N GLN A 21 -7.80 3.46 5.55
CA GLN A 21 -6.43 3.84 5.21
C GLN A 21 -5.39 2.80 5.63
N HIS A 22 -5.80 1.71 6.30
CA HIS A 22 -4.91 0.70 6.90
C HIS A 22 -3.89 1.28 7.90
N GLY A 23 -4.27 2.34 8.60
CA GLY A 23 -3.42 3.03 9.59
C GLY A 23 -3.65 2.58 11.03
N CYS A 24 -4.25 1.42 11.26
CA CYS A 24 -4.60 0.90 12.60
C CYS A 24 -3.61 -0.17 13.07
N PHE A 25 -3.17 -0.04 14.32
CA PHE A 25 -2.19 -0.95 14.93
C PHE A 25 -2.60 -1.29 16.37
N LEU A 26 -2.29 -2.51 16.81
CA LEU A 26 -2.25 -2.88 18.22
C LEU A 26 -0.80 -2.94 18.67
N VAL A 27 -0.48 -2.24 19.76
CA VAL A 27 0.83 -2.33 20.43
C VAL A 27 0.61 -2.92 21.80
N ASP A 28 1.14 -4.14 22.03
CA ASP A 28 0.90 -4.91 23.25
C ASP A 28 -0.61 -4.96 23.61
N GLY A 29 -1.46 -5.14 22.56
CA GLY A 29 -2.93 -5.22 22.68
C GLY A 29 -3.66 -3.87 22.83
N LYS A 30 -2.97 -2.73 22.74
CA LYS A 30 -3.58 -1.39 22.85
C LYS A 30 -3.68 -0.71 21.50
N PRO A 31 -4.79 0.02 21.20
CA PRO A 31 -5.02 0.62 19.89
C PRO A 31 -4.18 1.88 19.66
N TYR A 32 -3.62 1.96 18.45
CA TYR A 32 -2.93 3.13 17.88
C TYR A 32 -3.43 3.38 16.47
N GLU A 33 -3.62 4.64 16.12
CA GLU A 33 -4.08 5.08 14.81
C GLU A 33 -3.07 6.02 14.16
N VAL A 34 -2.81 5.83 12.86
CA VAL A 34 -2.06 6.78 12.03
C VAL A 34 -2.96 7.20 10.87
N GLU A 35 -3.52 8.39 10.96
CA GLU A 35 -4.44 8.97 9.98
C GLU A 35 -3.69 9.83 8.96
N ILE A 36 -3.75 9.48 7.67
CA ILE A 36 -3.22 10.30 6.59
C ILE A 36 -4.12 11.52 6.42
N ILE A 37 -3.56 12.72 6.52
CA ILE A 37 -4.27 14.00 6.40
C ILE A 37 -3.86 14.80 5.17
N SER A 38 -2.72 14.49 4.56
CA SER A 38 -2.26 15.09 3.30
C SER A 38 -1.30 14.15 2.56
N ASP A 39 -0.75 14.59 1.42
CA ASP A 39 0.22 13.83 0.64
C ASP A 39 1.49 13.43 1.42
N TYR A 40 1.81 14.13 2.49
CA TYR A 40 3.08 13.98 3.23
C TYR A 40 2.90 13.95 4.74
N GLU A 41 1.68 14.11 5.24
CA GLU A 41 1.42 14.31 6.66
C GLU A 41 0.41 13.30 7.20
N ALA A 42 0.65 12.86 8.43
CA ALA A 42 -0.27 12.03 9.19
C ALA A 42 -0.33 12.45 10.66
N ILE A 43 -1.46 12.14 11.31
CA ILE A 43 -1.65 12.29 12.74
C ILE A 43 -1.58 10.91 13.40
N ILE A 44 -0.71 10.76 14.40
CA ILE A 44 -0.66 9.56 15.24
C ILE A 44 -1.42 9.77 16.55
N ARG A 45 -2.21 8.76 16.93
CA ARG A 45 -2.98 8.71 18.19
C ARG A 45 -2.73 7.41 18.92
N GLY A 46 -2.70 7.44 20.22
CA GLY A 46 -2.54 6.30 21.12
C GLY A 46 -2.22 6.78 22.52
N GLU A 47 -2.27 5.89 23.50
CA GLU A 47 -2.13 6.26 24.91
C GLU A 47 -0.69 6.59 25.33
N ASN A 48 0.32 5.97 24.66
CA ASN A 48 1.73 6.10 25.05
C ASN A 48 2.58 6.66 23.89
N GLN A 49 3.01 7.91 24.02
CA GLN A 49 3.84 8.56 23.00
C GLN A 49 5.24 7.94 22.84
N ALA A 50 5.73 7.20 23.85
CA ALA A 50 7.05 6.57 23.77
C ALA A 50 7.15 5.50 22.68
N VAL A 51 6.02 4.92 22.23
CA VAL A 51 5.98 3.90 21.16
C VAL A 51 5.65 4.47 19.78
N TYR A 52 5.37 5.78 19.67
CA TYR A 52 5.00 6.40 18.39
C TYR A 52 6.05 6.18 17.29
N ALA A 53 7.33 6.28 17.63
CA ALA A 53 8.40 6.05 16.66
C ALA A 53 8.36 4.67 16.02
N ALA A 54 8.07 3.64 16.82
CA ALA A 54 7.97 2.28 16.33
C ALA A 54 6.72 2.07 15.46
N VAL A 55 5.55 2.57 15.88
CA VAL A 55 4.31 2.51 15.08
C VAL A 55 4.47 3.25 13.75
N ILE A 56 5.12 4.44 13.76
CA ILE A 56 5.42 5.22 12.56
C ILE A 56 6.36 4.42 11.62
N GLY A 57 7.33 3.71 12.17
CA GLY A 57 8.23 2.84 11.40
C GLY A 57 7.44 1.77 10.63
N GLU A 58 6.57 1.04 11.31
CA GLU A 58 5.70 0.03 10.69
C GLU A 58 4.74 0.63 9.64
N PHE A 59 4.14 1.78 9.95
CA PHE A 59 3.24 2.46 9.03
C PHE A 59 3.97 2.91 7.75
N ARG A 60 5.18 3.45 7.87
CA ARG A 60 5.97 3.94 6.75
C ARG A 60 6.47 2.86 5.81
N PHE A 61 6.57 1.61 6.23
CA PHE A 61 6.84 0.48 5.33
C PHE A 61 5.84 0.45 4.16
N TYR A 62 4.57 0.76 4.43
CA TYR A 62 3.50 0.78 3.43
C TYR A 62 3.26 2.17 2.80
N THR A 63 3.67 3.24 3.49
CA THR A 63 3.39 4.63 3.09
C THR A 63 4.63 5.52 3.23
N PRO A 64 5.78 5.17 2.60
CA PRO A 64 7.05 5.87 2.81
C PRO A 64 7.01 7.35 2.39
N HIS A 65 6.03 7.76 1.54
CA HIS A 65 5.81 9.14 1.16
C HIS A 65 5.29 10.03 2.29
N ILE A 66 4.69 9.43 3.34
CA ILE A 66 4.31 10.19 4.54
C ILE A 66 5.57 10.47 5.35
N THR A 67 5.92 11.74 5.46
CA THR A 67 7.21 12.18 6.03
C THR A 67 7.09 13.06 7.25
N GLN A 68 5.89 13.60 7.55
CA GLN A 68 5.64 14.44 8.71
C GLN A 68 4.52 13.85 9.57
N PHE A 69 4.82 13.66 10.85
CA PHE A 69 3.88 13.06 11.80
C PHE A 69 3.62 14.00 12.95
N TYR A 70 2.35 14.17 13.29
CA TYR A 70 1.88 15.03 14.36
C TYR A 70 1.09 14.19 15.38
N ASP A 71 1.09 14.60 16.63
CA ASP A 71 0.17 14.04 17.62
C ASP A 71 -1.23 14.67 17.50
N LYS A 72 -2.17 14.20 18.33
CA LYS A 72 -3.55 14.69 18.37
C LYS A 72 -3.67 16.20 18.68
N ASP A 73 -2.65 16.79 19.30
CA ASP A 73 -2.62 18.20 19.70
C ASP A 73 -1.91 19.08 18.65
N GLY A 74 -1.53 18.48 17.50
CA GLY A 74 -0.85 19.15 16.38
C GLY A 74 0.64 19.40 16.60
N LYS A 75 1.23 18.81 17.65
CA LYS A 75 2.67 18.90 17.89
C LYS A 75 3.40 17.90 16.97
N LYS A 76 4.44 18.37 16.28
CA LYS A 76 5.27 17.49 15.45
C LYS A 76 5.99 16.46 16.32
N VAL A 77 5.79 15.18 15.97
CA VAL A 77 6.37 14.01 16.67
C VAL A 77 7.59 13.51 15.93
N MET A 78 7.53 13.48 14.58
CA MET A 78 8.59 12.94 13.76
C MET A 78 8.58 13.56 12.36
N GLU A 79 9.77 13.65 11.75
CA GLU A 79 9.95 14.14 10.39
C GLU A 79 11.06 13.33 9.68
N TYR A 80 10.83 13.03 8.41
CA TYR A 80 11.76 12.36 7.51
C TYR A 80 12.02 13.22 6.27
N PRO A 81 13.10 12.97 5.53
CA PRO A 81 13.32 13.63 4.24
C PRO A 81 12.15 13.40 3.29
N ARG A 82 11.72 14.46 2.62
CA ARG A 82 10.62 14.40 1.66
C ARG A 82 11.04 13.63 0.41
N LEU A 83 10.22 12.66 0.00
CA LEU A 83 10.44 11.92 -1.23
C LEU A 83 9.87 12.67 -2.43
N SER A 84 10.53 12.55 -3.58
CA SER A 84 10.04 13.09 -4.84
C SER A 84 8.93 12.20 -5.40
N LEU A 85 7.81 12.82 -5.76
CA LEU A 85 6.72 12.13 -6.44
C LEU A 85 6.89 12.25 -7.96
N LEU A 86 6.86 11.11 -8.64
CA LEU A 86 6.76 11.02 -10.09
C LEU A 86 5.29 10.98 -10.50
N THR A 87 5.00 11.40 -11.73
CA THR A 87 3.71 11.12 -12.39
C THR A 87 3.97 10.12 -13.50
N LEU A 88 3.34 8.96 -13.42
CA LEU A 88 3.53 7.86 -14.37
C LEU A 88 2.21 7.53 -15.06
N ARG A 89 2.28 7.25 -16.38
CA ARG A 89 1.14 6.72 -17.11
C ARG A 89 0.94 5.25 -16.76
N LEU A 90 -0.31 4.79 -16.69
CA LEU A 90 -0.61 3.39 -16.34
C LEU A 90 0.07 2.39 -17.29
N GLU A 91 0.20 2.73 -18.57
CA GLU A 91 0.88 1.90 -19.57
C GLU A 91 2.39 1.73 -19.33
N GLN A 92 3.02 2.60 -18.55
CA GLN A 92 4.43 2.52 -18.17
C GLN A 92 4.67 1.60 -16.97
N ILE A 93 3.60 1.11 -16.33
CA ILE A 93 3.68 0.35 -15.09
C ILE A 93 3.40 -1.12 -15.35
N GLN A 94 4.38 -1.97 -15.07
CA GLN A 94 4.26 -3.42 -15.05
C GLN A 94 3.78 -3.86 -13.67
N PRO A 95 2.58 -4.45 -13.53
CA PRO A 95 2.16 -5.03 -12.26
C PRO A 95 3.01 -6.25 -11.88
N SER A 96 3.32 -6.37 -10.60
CA SER A 96 3.86 -7.61 -10.01
C SER A 96 2.75 -8.48 -9.38
N GLN A 97 1.50 -8.05 -9.48
CA GLN A 97 0.31 -8.75 -9.00
C GLN A 97 -0.68 -8.96 -10.14
N PHE A 98 -1.42 -10.08 -10.13
CA PHE A 98 -2.34 -10.42 -11.23
C PHE A 98 -3.82 -10.40 -10.82
N TYR A 99 -4.13 -10.54 -9.55
CA TYR A 99 -5.50 -10.49 -9.03
C TYR A 99 -5.70 -9.30 -8.11
N VAL A 100 -6.88 -8.72 -8.14
CA VAL A 100 -7.29 -7.59 -7.30
C VAL A 100 -8.54 -7.97 -6.53
N ASP A 101 -8.53 -7.70 -5.24
CA ASP A 101 -9.64 -7.99 -4.32
C ASP A 101 -10.72 -6.90 -4.44
N GLU A 102 -11.98 -7.29 -4.67
CA GLU A 102 -13.11 -6.36 -4.80
C GLU A 102 -13.40 -5.62 -3.49
N ASP A 103 -13.18 -6.24 -2.33
CA ASP A 103 -13.39 -5.58 -1.03
C ASP A 103 -12.38 -4.45 -0.82
N LYS A 104 -11.13 -4.64 -1.28
CA LYS A 104 -10.11 -3.59 -1.28
C LYS A 104 -10.47 -2.45 -2.24
N ILE A 105 -11.05 -2.74 -3.41
CA ILE A 105 -11.54 -1.72 -4.34
C ILE A 105 -12.67 -0.91 -3.69
N ASN A 106 -13.62 -1.57 -3.03
CA ASN A 106 -14.72 -0.90 -2.33
C ASN A 106 -14.19 0.01 -1.21
N ALA A 107 -13.22 -0.46 -0.42
CA ALA A 107 -12.62 0.30 0.67
C ALA A 107 -11.92 1.57 0.17
N ILE A 108 -11.06 1.48 -0.84
CA ILE A 108 -10.32 2.64 -1.35
C ILE A 108 -11.21 3.66 -2.06
N SER A 109 -12.36 3.25 -2.60
CA SER A 109 -13.33 4.14 -3.24
C SER A 109 -13.89 5.21 -2.29
N ALA A 110 -13.81 4.96 -0.98
CA ALA A 110 -14.29 5.88 0.05
C ALA A 110 -13.40 7.12 0.24
N PHE A 111 -12.13 7.06 -0.18
CA PHE A 111 -11.17 8.16 0.04
C PHE A 111 -10.32 8.53 -1.19
N ILE A 112 -10.32 7.72 -2.25
CA ILE A 112 -9.65 8.04 -3.52
C ILE A 112 -10.68 8.61 -4.50
N HIS A 113 -10.60 9.91 -4.79
CA HIS A 113 -11.57 10.61 -5.62
C HIS A 113 -10.99 11.18 -6.93
N LYS A 114 -9.67 11.31 -7.03
CA LYS A 114 -8.94 11.86 -8.18
C LYS A 114 -7.59 11.15 -8.36
N PRO A 115 -6.97 11.20 -9.55
CA PRO A 115 -5.68 10.53 -9.80
C PRO A 115 -4.58 10.94 -8.82
N GLN A 116 -4.63 12.18 -8.33
CA GLN A 116 -3.65 12.73 -7.38
C GLN A 116 -3.73 12.10 -5.98
N ASP A 117 -4.84 11.44 -5.65
CA ASP A 117 -4.97 10.74 -4.36
C ASP A 117 -4.22 9.37 -4.37
N ILE A 118 -3.79 8.92 -5.57
CA ILE A 118 -3.05 7.67 -5.72
C ILE A 118 -1.55 7.94 -5.67
N ILE A 119 -0.88 7.31 -4.71
CA ILE A 119 0.59 7.20 -4.63
C ILE A 119 0.92 5.72 -4.48
N ILE A 120 1.80 5.22 -5.34
CA ILE A 120 2.24 3.82 -5.35
C ILE A 120 3.75 3.74 -5.19
N GLN A 121 4.27 2.56 -4.84
CA GLN A 121 5.69 2.28 -4.82
C GLN A 121 6.09 1.57 -6.10
N VAL A 122 7.16 2.03 -6.74
CA VAL A 122 7.63 1.46 -8.01
C VAL A 122 9.15 1.28 -8.01
N PHE A 123 9.58 0.26 -8.73
CA PHE A 123 10.99 -0.01 -9.03
C PHE A 123 11.25 0.27 -10.51
N PRO A 124 12.29 1.06 -10.87
CA PRO A 124 12.63 1.34 -12.27
C PRO A 124 13.14 0.08 -12.97
N ASP A 125 12.59 -0.24 -14.13
CA ASP A 125 13.08 -1.30 -15.00
C ASP A 125 13.14 -0.82 -16.45
N LYS A 126 14.35 -0.54 -16.94
CA LYS A 126 14.61 0.00 -18.29
C LYS A 126 13.80 1.29 -18.55
N GLU A 127 12.87 1.23 -19.52
CA GLU A 127 11.99 2.37 -19.89
C GLU A 127 10.63 2.33 -19.16
N ARG A 128 10.43 1.36 -18.26
CA ARG A 128 9.18 1.14 -17.51
C ARG A 128 9.44 1.14 -16.00
N TYR A 129 8.37 0.88 -15.27
CA TYR A 129 8.40 0.75 -13.82
C TYR A 129 7.65 -0.53 -13.41
N ILE A 130 8.18 -1.27 -12.46
CA ILE A 130 7.48 -2.38 -11.81
C ILE A 130 6.80 -1.84 -10.57
N SER A 131 5.50 -2.10 -10.39
CA SER A 131 4.82 -1.75 -9.14
C SER A 131 5.19 -2.74 -8.04
N LEU A 132 5.70 -2.22 -6.93
CA LEU A 132 6.01 -3.01 -5.72
C LEU A 132 4.82 -3.08 -4.78
N ASP A 133 4.06 -1.98 -4.68
CA ASP A 133 2.82 -1.89 -3.90
C ASP A 133 1.80 -0.98 -4.60
N GLY A 134 0.54 -1.07 -4.15
CA GLY A 134 -0.55 -0.24 -4.65
C GLY A 134 -1.30 -0.81 -5.85
N HIS A 135 -1.24 -2.10 -6.11
CA HIS A 135 -1.91 -2.77 -7.23
C HIS A 135 -3.42 -2.53 -7.24
N THR A 136 -4.08 -2.55 -6.08
CA THR A 136 -5.50 -2.20 -5.95
C THR A 136 -5.76 -0.75 -6.41
N ARG A 137 -4.90 0.19 -6.02
CA ARG A 137 -4.98 1.60 -6.44
C ARG A 137 -4.74 1.78 -7.94
N LEU A 138 -3.81 1.01 -8.52
CA LEU A 138 -3.56 0.99 -9.97
C LEU A 138 -4.77 0.49 -10.75
N TYR A 139 -5.35 -0.63 -10.32
CA TYR A 139 -6.54 -1.18 -10.97
C TYR A 139 -7.74 -0.24 -10.83
N TYR A 140 -7.89 0.41 -9.67
CA TYR A 140 -8.93 1.41 -9.46
C TYR A 140 -8.76 2.63 -10.39
N ALA A 141 -7.53 3.10 -10.62
CA ALA A 141 -7.26 4.15 -11.60
C ALA A 141 -7.72 3.74 -13.00
N PHE A 142 -7.42 2.51 -13.41
CA PHE A 142 -7.92 1.94 -14.67
C PHE A 142 -9.45 1.92 -14.73
N LEU A 143 -10.14 1.43 -13.69
CA LEU A 143 -11.62 1.40 -13.63
C LEU A 143 -12.25 2.79 -13.73
N LYS A 144 -11.57 3.82 -13.21
CA LYS A 144 -12.02 5.23 -13.29
C LYS A 144 -11.67 5.91 -14.62
N GLY A 145 -10.96 5.24 -15.53
CA GLY A 145 -10.50 5.80 -16.79
C GLY A 145 -9.43 6.88 -16.61
N TRP A 146 -8.66 6.83 -15.53
CA TRP A 146 -7.54 7.74 -15.31
C TRP A 146 -6.28 7.24 -16.03
N ASP A 147 -5.57 8.14 -16.67
CA ASP A 147 -4.39 7.79 -17.49
C ASP A 147 -3.10 7.70 -16.68
N CYS A 148 -3.03 8.36 -15.52
CA CYS A 148 -1.81 8.46 -14.73
C CYS A 148 -2.07 8.38 -13.23
N VAL A 149 -1.01 8.03 -12.49
CA VAL A 149 -0.96 8.00 -11.02
C VAL A 149 0.34 8.64 -10.55
N ARG A 150 0.41 8.98 -9.26
CA ARG A 150 1.68 9.39 -8.63
C ARG A 150 2.41 8.17 -8.09
N ALA A 151 3.74 8.25 -8.07
CA ALA A 151 4.60 7.17 -7.61
C ALA A 151 5.83 7.69 -6.88
N ILE A 152 6.36 6.89 -5.98
CA ILE A 152 7.70 7.01 -5.41
C ILE A 152 8.58 5.88 -5.93
N VAL A 153 9.86 6.16 -6.10
CA VAL A 153 10.84 5.15 -6.49
C VAL A 153 11.41 4.51 -5.24
N GLU A 154 11.36 3.18 -5.22
CA GLU A 154 11.94 2.35 -4.17
C GLU A 154 12.92 1.34 -4.78
N THR A 155 13.74 0.73 -3.94
CA THR A 155 14.61 -0.39 -4.32
C THR A 155 13.88 -1.71 -4.16
N SER A 156 14.31 -2.72 -4.91
CA SER A 156 13.83 -4.08 -4.77
C SER A 156 14.98 -5.06 -5.03
N ASP A 157 14.84 -6.25 -4.48
CA ASP A 157 15.73 -7.37 -4.74
C ASP A 157 15.29 -8.14 -6.01
N ASP A 158 16.14 -9.03 -6.51
CA ASP A 158 15.93 -9.75 -7.77
C ASP A 158 14.69 -10.64 -7.81
N TRP A 159 14.09 -10.99 -6.67
CA TRP A 159 12.85 -11.78 -6.62
C TRP A 159 11.70 -11.09 -7.37
N ILE A 160 11.70 -9.75 -7.47
CA ILE A 160 10.66 -9.01 -8.17
C ILE A 160 10.54 -9.41 -9.64
N TYR A 161 11.67 -9.72 -10.30
CA TYR A 161 11.66 -10.17 -11.69
C TYR A 161 10.97 -11.52 -11.87
N LYS A 162 11.11 -12.42 -10.89
CA LYS A 162 10.45 -13.74 -10.94
C LYS A 162 8.92 -13.61 -10.85
N ILE A 163 8.42 -12.73 -9.98
CA ILE A 163 6.98 -12.42 -9.89
C ILE A 163 6.47 -11.74 -11.18
N VAL A 164 7.24 -10.80 -11.73
CA VAL A 164 6.92 -10.16 -13.01
C VAL A 164 6.86 -11.18 -14.14
N ASP A 165 7.79 -12.14 -14.21
CA ASP A 165 7.74 -13.23 -15.19
C ASP A 165 6.44 -14.04 -15.05
N GLU A 166 6.00 -14.31 -13.82
CA GLU A 166 4.73 -14.98 -13.56
C GLU A 166 3.51 -14.15 -14.00
N ALA A 167 3.54 -12.82 -13.79
CA ALA A 167 2.51 -11.92 -14.29
C ALA A 167 2.47 -11.92 -15.83
N GLN A 168 3.62 -11.81 -16.49
CA GLN A 168 3.75 -11.78 -17.94
C GLN A 168 3.32 -13.12 -18.60
N LYS A 169 3.63 -14.28 -17.98
CA LYS A 169 3.12 -15.59 -18.41
C LYS A 169 1.59 -15.65 -18.41
N ARG A 170 0.93 -14.86 -17.57
CA ARG A 170 -0.53 -14.71 -17.51
C ARG A 170 -1.07 -13.60 -18.40
N GLY A 171 -0.20 -12.95 -19.19
CA GLY A 171 -0.58 -11.85 -20.08
C GLY A 171 -0.79 -10.52 -19.39
N ILE A 172 -0.26 -10.34 -18.16
CA ILE A 172 -0.37 -9.10 -17.40
C ILE A 172 0.86 -8.23 -17.69
N TYR A 173 0.67 -7.16 -18.44
CA TYR A 173 1.71 -6.19 -18.83
C TYR A 173 1.42 -4.79 -18.35
N THR A 174 0.15 -4.46 -18.08
CA THR A 174 -0.30 -3.18 -17.53
C THR A 174 -1.44 -3.40 -16.53
N PRO A 175 -1.82 -2.40 -15.74
CA PRO A 175 -2.90 -2.54 -14.77
C PRO A 175 -4.25 -3.00 -15.34
N LYS A 176 -4.52 -2.76 -16.62
CA LYS A 176 -5.79 -3.11 -17.27
C LYS A 176 -5.99 -4.64 -17.45
N GLU A 177 -4.88 -5.41 -17.49
CA GLU A 177 -4.95 -6.86 -17.64
C GLU A 177 -5.08 -7.60 -16.30
N MET A 178 -4.93 -6.90 -15.16
CA MET A 178 -5.19 -7.50 -13.85
C MET A 178 -6.66 -7.95 -13.75
N THR A 179 -6.93 -8.96 -12.95
CA THR A 179 -8.26 -9.56 -12.83
C THR A 179 -8.88 -9.24 -11.46
N LEU A 180 -10.06 -8.60 -11.47
CA LEU A 180 -10.86 -8.42 -10.26
C LEU A 180 -11.49 -9.75 -9.85
N VAL A 181 -11.38 -10.09 -8.57
CA VAL A 181 -11.92 -11.33 -7.99
C VAL A 181 -12.58 -11.04 -6.64
N SER A 182 -13.44 -11.95 -6.18
CA SER A 182 -13.97 -11.87 -4.81
C SER A 182 -12.86 -12.03 -3.77
N HIS A 183 -13.14 -11.62 -2.52
CA HIS A 183 -12.18 -11.78 -1.42
C HIS A 183 -11.74 -13.24 -1.23
N ASP A 184 -12.70 -14.19 -1.24
CA ASP A 184 -12.40 -15.63 -1.08
C ASP A 184 -11.51 -16.16 -2.22
N GLU A 185 -11.74 -15.72 -3.44
CA GLU A 185 -10.90 -16.08 -4.59
C GLU A 185 -9.51 -15.44 -4.49
N TYR A 186 -9.42 -14.21 -3.99
CA TYR A 186 -8.15 -13.52 -3.79
C TYR A 186 -7.26 -14.25 -2.78
N GLU A 187 -7.84 -14.71 -1.67
CA GLU A 187 -7.14 -15.52 -0.67
C GLU A 187 -6.53 -16.80 -1.28
N ILE A 188 -7.28 -17.45 -2.17
CA ILE A 188 -6.83 -18.70 -2.81
C ILE A 188 -5.86 -18.43 -3.96
N LYS A 189 -6.17 -17.45 -4.84
CA LYS A 189 -5.44 -17.25 -6.10
C LYS A 189 -4.20 -16.37 -5.94
N TRP A 190 -4.21 -15.45 -4.98
CA TRP A 190 -3.11 -14.53 -4.78
C TRP A 190 -2.35 -14.77 -3.47
N ASN A 191 -3.00 -14.77 -2.32
CA ASN A 191 -2.28 -14.90 -1.05
C ASN A 191 -1.57 -16.25 -0.95
N ARG A 192 -2.27 -17.35 -1.27
CA ARG A 192 -1.63 -18.69 -1.30
C ARG A 192 -0.52 -18.78 -2.35
N PHE A 193 -0.70 -18.16 -3.53
CA PHE A 193 0.38 -18.09 -4.51
C PHE A 193 1.62 -17.40 -3.95
N CYS A 194 1.46 -16.28 -3.23
CA CYS A 194 2.57 -15.59 -2.58
C CYS A 194 3.26 -16.47 -1.53
N ASP A 195 2.48 -17.13 -0.67
CA ASP A 195 3.00 -18.05 0.35
C ASP A 195 3.85 -19.16 -0.27
N ASP A 196 3.35 -19.81 -1.32
CA ASP A 196 4.04 -20.88 -2.03
C ASP A 196 5.29 -20.35 -2.77
N PHE A 197 5.18 -19.18 -3.39
CA PHE A 197 6.27 -18.55 -4.14
C PHE A 197 7.46 -18.21 -3.22
N PHE A 198 7.22 -17.54 -2.10
CA PHE A 198 8.29 -17.16 -1.18
C PHE A 198 8.84 -18.35 -0.39
N ALA A 199 8.01 -19.36 -0.07
CA ALA A 199 8.48 -20.58 0.56
C ALA A 199 9.45 -21.39 -0.34
N CYS A 200 9.25 -21.37 -1.66
CA CYS A 200 10.13 -22.07 -2.62
C CYS A 200 11.46 -21.35 -2.88
N ASP A 201 11.49 -20.02 -2.79
CA ASP A 201 12.66 -19.20 -3.13
C ASP A 201 13.59 -18.92 -1.94
N GLY A 202 13.22 -19.34 -0.72
CA GLY A 202 14.04 -19.14 0.50
C GLY A 202 14.29 -17.66 0.81
N VAL A 203 13.40 -16.78 0.40
CA VAL A 203 13.42 -15.34 0.72
C VAL A 203 12.79 -15.20 2.11
N GLU A 204 13.65 -15.08 3.16
CA GLU A 204 13.23 -14.70 4.51
C GLU A 204 12.99 -13.19 4.65
#